data_711e14f13cfbdfdf700f64c34d8b381a
#
_entry.id   711e14f13cfbdfdf700f64c34d8b381a
#
_cell.length_a   1.000
_cell.length_b   1.000
_cell.length_c   1.000
_cell.angle_alpha   90.00
_cell.angle_beta   90.00
_cell.angle_gamma   90.00
#
_symmetry.space_group_name_H-M   'P 1'
#
loop_
_entity.id
_entity.type
_entity.pdbx_description
1 polymer ?
#
loop_
_entity_poly.entity_id
_entity_poly.type
_entity_poly.pdbx_seq_one_letter_code
_entity_poly.pdbx_strand_id
1 'polypeptide(L)'
;MAYEYDHDCPFEAFITNLGKYNEGELVGEWVKFPTTSEELQKVFERIGIGSKDDFGNPYEEWFISDYDCYVDGLYEKLGEYENLDELNYLASKLDELDDHDYNHFQAAMQISDYTGSIKDVINLIDNLDKYEIYPGVESNADLGHYYIEELGMMEVPDYLADYIDYEAYGRDVAINEMGQFTDYGYVRDTQEYFTEYYDGDRENIPDEYRVMDFKVSGEKERKTMNYETFKQAFAEDIKEKLY
;
A
#
# COMPACT_ATOMS: atom_id res chain seq x y z
N MET A 1 -10.81 10.80 -13.34
CA MET A 1 -10.07 9.78 -14.14
C MET A 1 -9.16 9.10 -13.16
N ALA A 2 -8.94 7.79 -13.27
CA ALA A 2 -7.96 7.10 -12.44
C ALA A 2 -6.56 7.71 -12.66
N TYR A 3 -5.70 7.63 -11.64
CA TYR A 3 -4.32 8.09 -11.73
C TYR A 3 -3.55 7.25 -12.77
N GLU A 4 -2.79 7.91 -13.64
CA GLU A 4 -1.93 7.23 -14.61
C GLU A 4 -0.52 7.14 -14.00
N TYR A 5 -0.12 5.95 -13.53
CA TYR A 5 1.27 5.67 -13.13
C TYR A 5 2.19 5.75 -14.37
N ASP A 6 3.50 5.91 -14.14
CA ASP A 6 4.51 5.74 -15.20
C ASP A 6 4.44 4.34 -15.82
N HIS A 7 3.78 3.41 -15.14
CA HIS A 7 3.45 2.04 -15.54
C HIS A 7 1.93 1.81 -15.45
N ASP A 8 1.46 0.71 -16.02
CA ASP A 8 0.04 0.35 -16.10
C ASP A 8 -0.51 -0.36 -14.84
N CYS A 9 0.19 -0.23 -13.69
CA CYS A 9 -0.21 -0.78 -12.39
C CYS A 9 0.51 -0.06 -11.24
N PRO A 10 -0.02 -0.07 -10.01
CA PRO A 10 0.64 0.48 -8.84
C PRO A 10 1.94 -0.21 -8.47
N PHE A 11 2.00 -1.52 -8.62
CA PHE A 11 3.19 -2.34 -8.35
C PHE A 11 3.09 -3.72 -9.01
N GLU A 12 4.25 -4.36 -9.15
CA GLU A 12 4.40 -5.75 -9.56
C GLU A 12 5.10 -6.54 -8.45
N ALA A 13 4.78 -7.83 -8.30
CA ALA A 13 5.44 -8.73 -7.37
C ALA A 13 6.06 -9.92 -8.12
N PHE A 14 7.30 -10.29 -7.80
CA PHE A 14 7.94 -11.48 -8.33
C PHE A 14 7.61 -12.69 -7.45
N ILE A 15 6.62 -13.47 -7.88
CA ILE A 15 6.16 -14.66 -7.14
C ILE A 15 7.04 -15.84 -7.49
N THR A 16 7.70 -16.41 -6.48
CA THR A 16 8.71 -17.46 -6.64
C THR A 16 8.23 -18.77 -6.01
N ASN A 17 8.47 -19.89 -6.70
CA ASN A 17 8.26 -21.23 -6.17
C ASN A 17 9.30 -21.56 -5.10
N LEU A 18 8.85 -21.68 -3.84
CA LEU A 18 9.74 -21.88 -2.68
C LEU A 18 10.46 -23.23 -2.74
N GLY A 19 9.78 -24.29 -3.17
CA GLY A 19 10.39 -25.61 -3.30
C GLY A 19 11.53 -25.61 -4.31
N LYS A 20 11.32 -25.04 -5.49
CA LYS A 20 12.36 -24.86 -6.52
C LYS A 20 13.50 -23.97 -6.04
N TYR A 21 13.20 -22.89 -5.35
CA TYR A 21 14.21 -22.02 -4.76
C TYR A 21 15.11 -22.76 -3.76
N ASN A 22 14.54 -23.63 -2.91
CA ASN A 22 15.30 -24.47 -1.99
C ASN A 22 16.17 -25.53 -2.69
N GLU A 23 15.81 -25.91 -3.90
CA GLU A 23 16.63 -26.79 -4.77
C GLU A 23 17.74 -26.02 -5.53
N GLY A 24 17.78 -24.69 -5.39
CA GLY A 24 18.76 -23.82 -6.04
C GLY A 24 18.33 -23.31 -7.41
N GLU A 25 17.07 -23.47 -7.77
CA GLU A 25 16.47 -22.97 -9.02
C GLU A 25 15.58 -21.75 -8.72
N LEU A 26 15.90 -20.60 -9.32
CA LEU A 26 15.04 -19.42 -9.27
C LEU A 26 13.93 -19.55 -10.32
N VAL A 27 12.78 -20.08 -9.91
CA VAL A 27 11.59 -20.23 -10.75
C VAL A 27 10.49 -19.33 -10.21
N GLY A 28 10.21 -18.24 -10.90
CA GLY A 28 9.24 -17.24 -10.51
C GLY A 28 8.81 -16.41 -11.72
N GLU A 29 7.80 -15.57 -11.51
CA GLU A 29 7.24 -14.69 -12.54
C GLU A 29 6.74 -13.38 -11.94
N TRP A 30 6.89 -12.27 -12.67
CA TRP A 30 6.31 -10.98 -12.33
C TRP A 30 4.80 -10.98 -12.52
N VAL A 31 4.09 -10.51 -11.52
CA VAL A 31 2.64 -10.35 -11.53
C VAL A 31 2.29 -8.91 -11.24
N LYS A 32 1.58 -8.27 -12.17
CA LYS A 32 1.01 -6.93 -11.99
C LYS A 32 -0.19 -6.99 -11.06
N PHE A 33 -0.29 -6.03 -10.16
CA PHE A 33 -1.45 -5.83 -9.30
C PHE A 33 -2.13 -4.48 -9.62
N PRO A 34 -3.48 -4.44 -9.72
CA PRO A 34 -4.41 -5.55 -9.51
C PRO A 34 -4.35 -6.61 -10.62
N THR A 35 -4.65 -7.86 -10.25
CA THR A 35 -4.69 -9.01 -11.16
C THR A 35 -6.02 -9.75 -11.06
N THR A 36 -6.20 -10.82 -11.84
CA THR A 36 -7.37 -11.70 -11.77
C THR A 36 -7.00 -13.09 -11.28
N SER A 37 -7.99 -13.83 -10.70
CA SER A 37 -7.80 -15.23 -10.30
C SER A 37 -7.30 -16.11 -11.45
N GLU A 38 -7.82 -15.89 -12.67
CA GLU A 38 -7.44 -16.66 -13.86
C GLU A 38 -5.98 -16.41 -14.26
N GLU A 39 -5.51 -15.16 -14.18
CA GLU A 39 -4.10 -14.86 -14.52
C GLU A 39 -3.16 -15.40 -13.44
N LEU A 40 -3.49 -15.18 -12.17
CA LEU A 40 -2.68 -15.69 -11.06
C LEU A 40 -2.61 -17.24 -11.08
N GLN A 41 -3.70 -17.93 -11.40
CA GLN A 41 -3.70 -19.38 -11.59
C GLN A 41 -2.72 -19.82 -12.69
N LYS A 42 -2.72 -19.13 -13.84
CA LYS A 42 -1.79 -19.41 -14.95
C LYS A 42 -0.34 -19.17 -14.53
N VAL A 43 -0.08 -18.11 -13.74
CA VAL A 43 1.26 -17.86 -13.19
C VAL A 43 1.69 -19.03 -12.32
N PHE A 44 0.85 -19.49 -11.39
CA PHE A 44 1.16 -20.62 -10.52
C PHE A 44 1.42 -21.91 -11.32
N GLU A 45 0.67 -22.17 -12.38
CA GLU A 45 0.92 -23.29 -13.29
C GLU A 45 2.28 -23.16 -13.98
N ARG A 46 2.64 -21.95 -14.48
CA ARG A 46 3.91 -21.70 -15.19
C ARG A 46 5.12 -21.83 -14.28
N ILE A 47 5.03 -21.35 -13.03
CA ILE A 47 6.10 -21.48 -12.03
C ILE A 47 6.13 -22.84 -11.34
N GLY A 48 5.21 -23.75 -11.70
CA GLY A 48 5.19 -25.15 -11.26
C GLY A 48 4.57 -25.39 -9.88
N ILE A 49 3.79 -24.44 -9.33
CA ILE A 49 3.00 -24.67 -8.12
C ILE A 49 1.92 -25.75 -8.43
N GLY A 50 1.81 -26.78 -7.57
CA GLY A 50 0.97 -27.94 -7.78
C GLY A 50 1.60 -29.08 -8.59
N SER A 51 2.76 -28.87 -9.25
CA SER A 51 3.56 -29.95 -9.84
C SER A 51 4.32 -30.72 -8.77
N LYS A 52 5.05 -31.79 -9.17
CA LYS A 52 5.78 -32.66 -8.22
C LYS A 52 7.27 -32.67 -8.53
N ASP A 53 8.06 -32.80 -7.46
CA ASP A 53 9.48 -33.09 -7.56
C ASP A 53 9.76 -34.54 -8.08
N ASP A 54 11.03 -34.88 -8.27
CA ASP A 54 11.47 -36.22 -8.70
C ASP A 54 11.14 -37.35 -7.70
N PHE A 55 10.79 -36.99 -6.46
CA PHE A 55 10.41 -37.93 -5.40
C PHE A 55 8.89 -38.04 -5.23
N GLY A 56 8.12 -37.24 -5.99
CA GLY A 56 6.66 -37.23 -5.97
C GLY A 56 6.05 -36.27 -4.94
N ASN A 57 6.84 -35.43 -4.26
CA ASN A 57 6.33 -34.40 -3.35
C ASN A 57 5.83 -33.19 -4.15
N PRO A 58 4.65 -32.64 -3.80
CA PRO A 58 4.14 -31.49 -4.54
C PRO A 58 4.85 -30.18 -4.13
N TYR A 59 5.05 -29.29 -5.10
CA TYR A 59 5.42 -27.89 -4.85
C TYR A 59 4.15 -27.11 -4.53
N GLU A 60 3.94 -26.78 -3.26
CA GLU A 60 2.71 -26.11 -2.77
C GLU A 60 2.97 -24.69 -2.28
N GLU A 61 4.23 -24.35 -2.01
CA GLU A 61 4.63 -23.13 -1.34
C GLU A 61 5.25 -22.14 -2.30
N TRP A 62 4.96 -20.88 -2.07
CA TRP A 62 5.50 -19.74 -2.81
C TRP A 62 5.83 -18.60 -1.84
N PHE A 63 6.62 -17.66 -2.30
CA PHE A 63 6.92 -16.42 -1.60
C PHE A 63 7.16 -15.31 -2.63
N ILE A 64 7.15 -14.07 -2.18
CA ILE A 64 7.47 -12.92 -3.02
C ILE A 64 8.93 -12.58 -2.77
N SER A 65 9.77 -12.73 -3.79
CA SER A 65 11.19 -12.50 -3.66
C SER A 65 11.61 -11.07 -4.05
N ASP A 66 10.75 -10.34 -4.75
CA ASP A 66 11.00 -8.95 -5.14
C ASP A 66 9.70 -8.22 -5.49
N TYR A 67 9.75 -6.88 -5.45
CA TYR A 67 8.69 -5.98 -5.90
C TYR A 67 9.26 -4.90 -6.82
N ASP A 68 8.49 -4.52 -7.83
CA ASP A 68 8.66 -3.28 -8.58
C ASP A 68 7.48 -2.37 -8.26
N CYS A 69 7.72 -1.28 -7.53
CA CYS A 69 6.68 -0.46 -6.92
C CYS A 69 6.75 0.97 -7.45
N TYR A 70 5.63 1.47 -7.97
CA TYR A 70 5.50 2.79 -8.60
C TYR A 70 4.74 3.79 -7.72
N VAL A 71 4.52 3.41 -6.45
CA VAL A 71 3.87 4.24 -5.41
C VAL A 71 4.90 4.60 -4.36
N ASP A 72 5.18 5.88 -4.20
CA ASP A 72 6.20 6.35 -3.26
C ASP A 72 5.92 5.93 -1.82
N GLY A 73 6.95 5.41 -1.14
CA GLY A 73 6.86 4.99 0.25
C GLY A 73 6.11 3.67 0.50
N LEU A 74 5.57 3.03 -0.55
CA LEU A 74 4.86 1.75 -0.41
C LEU A 74 5.83 0.56 -0.37
N TYR A 75 6.94 0.59 -1.12
CA TYR A 75 7.88 -0.53 -1.22
C TYR A 75 8.34 -1.05 0.15
N GLU A 76 8.65 -0.16 1.09
CA GLU A 76 9.13 -0.50 2.43
C GLU A 76 8.06 -1.16 3.33
N LYS A 77 6.80 -1.18 2.87
CA LYS A 77 5.67 -1.79 3.58
C LYS A 77 5.34 -3.18 3.06
N LEU A 78 5.91 -3.56 1.91
CA LEU A 78 5.67 -4.83 1.24
C LEU A 78 6.64 -5.90 1.75
N GLY A 79 6.11 -7.06 2.15
CA GLY A 79 6.86 -8.17 2.71
C GLY A 79 6.93 -9.39 1.79
N GLU A 80 7.83 -10.32 2.10
CA GLU A 80 8.02 -11.55 1.31
C GLU A 80 6.84 -12.52 1.36
N TYR A 81 5.98 -12.42 2.39
CA TYR A 81 4.90 -13.37 2.68
C TYR A 81 3.54 -12.68 2.80
N GLU A 82 3.33 -11.62 2.01
CA GLU A 82 2.06 -10.91 2.00
C GLU A 82 0.93 -11.74 1.41
N ASN A 83 -0.28 -11.50 1.86
CA ASN A 83 -1.48 -12.14 1.32
C ASN A 83 -1.80 -11.54 -0.06
N LEU A 84 -1.83 -12.37 -1.11
CA LEU A 84 -2.08 -11.91 -2.48
C LEU A 84 -3.49 -11.30 -2.67
N ASP A 85 -4.49 -11.74 -1.91
CA ASP A 85 -5.81 -11.11 -1.92
C ASP A 85 -5.75 -9.70 -1.32
N GLU A 86 -4.97 -9.51 -0.24
CA GLU A 86 -4.79 -8.21 0.40
C GLU A 86 -3.98 -7.25 -0.51
N LEU A 87 -2.91 -7.76 -1.16
CA LEU A 87 -2.17 -7.00 -2.17
C LEU A 87 -3.07 -6.59 -3.33
N ASN A 88 -3.92 -7.50 -3.80
CA ASN A 88 -4.85 -7.22 -4.88
C ASN A 88 -5.90 -6.18 -4.49
N TYR A 89 -6.39 -6.25 -3.27
CA TYR A 89 -7.34 -5.27 -2.73
C TYR A 89 -6.70 -3.88 -2.58
N LEU A 90 -5.48 -3.81 -2.04
CA LEU A 90 -4.73 -2.55 -1.99
C LEU A 90 -4.52 -1.96 -3.39
N ALA A 91 -4.02 -2.77 -4.31
CA ALA A 91 -3.76 -2.31 -5.68
C ALA A 91 -5.04 -1.83 -6.39
N SER A 92 -6.16 -2.52 -6.18
CA SER A 92 -7.45 -2.11 -6.75
C SER A 92 -7.92 -0.77 -6.21
N LYS A 93 -7.77 -0.54 -4.90
CA LYS A 93 -8.10 0.76 -4.29
C LYS A 93 -7.21 1.89 -4.80
N LEU A 94 -5.92 1.62 -4.99
CA LEU A 94 -4.98 2.61 -5.56
C LEU A 94 -5.32 2.94 -7.01
N ASP A 95 -5.71 1.94 -7.80
CA ASP A 95 -6.08 2.10 -9.22
C ASP A 95 -7.42 2.85 -9.41
N GLU A 96 -8.27 2.88 -8.38
CA GLU A 96 -9.54 3.62 -8.38
C GLU A 96 -9.38 5.11 -8.04
N LEU A 97 -8.23 5.54 -7.49
CA LEU A 97 -7.98 6.95 -7.15
C LEU A 97 -7.85 7.80 -8.42
N ASP A 98 -8.37 9.01 -8.38
CA ASP A 98 -8.04 10.01 -9.38
C ASP A 98 -6.76 10.78 -9.01
N ASP A 99 -6.27 11.66 -9.91
CA ASP A 99 -5.04 12.41 -9.71
C ASP A 99 -5.05 13.25 -8.41
N HIS A 100 -6.21 13.79 -8.05
CA HIS A 100 -6.35 14.59 -6.82
C HIS A 100 -6.24 13.70 -5.58
N ASP A 101 -7.00 12.60 -5.54
CA ASP A 101 -7.05 11.68 -4.40
C ASP A 101 -5.74 10.91 -4.27
N TYR A 102 -5.07 10.60 -5.39
CA TYR A 102 -3.73 10.01 -5.36
C TYR A 102 -2.68 10.94 -4.73
N ASN A 103 -2.65 12.21 -5.13
CA ASN A 103 -1.74 13.19 -4.52
C ASN A 103 -2.06 13.41 -3.03
N HIS A 104 -3.34 13.39 -2.67
CA HIS A 104 -3.79 13.44 -1.28
C HIS A 104 -3.31 12.23 -0.49
N PHE A 105 -3.47 11.02 -1.06
CA PHE A 105 -2.97 9.78 -0.47
C PHE A 105 -1.45 9.83 -0.27
N GLN A 106 -0.69 10.27 -1.28
CA GLN A 106 0.77 10.39 -1.19
C GLN A 106 1.20 11.36 -0.08
N ALA A 107 0.53 12.50 0.04
CA ALA A 107 0.77 13.46 1.11
C ALA A 107 0.44 12.85 2.49
N ALA A 108 -0.70 12.17 2.62
CA ALA A 108 -1.09 11.48 3.85
C ALA A 108 -0.11 10.36 4.23
N MET A 109 0.40 9.59 3.27
CA MET A 109 1.42 8.54 3.48
C MET A 109 2.69 9.08 4.15
N GLN A 110 3.07 10.34 3.90
CA GLN A 110 4.29 10.94 4.46
C GLN A 110 4.15 11.34 5.93
N ILE A 111 2.92 11.59 6.41
CA ILE A 111 2.71 12.11 7.78
C ILE A 111 1.90 11.17 8.69
N SER A 112 1.18 10.20 8.11
CA SER A 112 0.27 9.33 8.86
C SER A 112 1.03 8.32 9.73
N ASP A 113 0.54 8.10 10.94
CA ASP A 113 0.94 6.98 11.80
C ASP A 113 0.35 5.63 11.32
N TYR A 114 -0.62 5.66 10.40
CA TYR A 114 -1.33 4.47 9.87
C TYR A 114 -0.72 4.00 8.55
N THR A 115 0.56 3.66 8.57
CA THR A 115 1.31 3.15 7.40
C THR A 115 2.20 1.96 7.76
N GLY A 116 1.95 1.30 8.90
CA GLY A 116 2.81 0.23 9.42
C GLY A 116 2.61 -1.13 8.75
N SER A 117 1.51 -1.33 8.02
CA SER A 117 1.14 -2.58 7.36
C SER A 117 0.30 -2.33 6.11
N ILE A 118 0.13 -3.34 5.26
CA ILE A 118 -0.79 -3.30 4.10
C ILE A 118 -2.21 -2.91 4.54
N LYS A 119 -2.71 -3.53 5.63
CA LYS A 119 -3.98 -3.19 6.25
C LYS A 119 -4.09 -1.70 6.58
N ASP A 120 -3.05 -1.11 7.18
CA ASP A 120 -3.06 0.30 7.54
C ASP A 120 -3.15 1.18 6.30
N VAL A 121 -2.40 0.85 5.25
CA VAL A 121 -2.43 1.59 3.97
C VAL A 121 -3.79 1.48 3.28
N ILE A 122 -4.42 0.30 3.30
CA ILE A 122 -5.80 0.12 2.80
C ILE A 122 -6.76 1.05 3.54
N ASN A 123 -6.68 1.08 4.87
CA ASN A 123 -7.53 1.94 5.67
C ASN A 123 -7.20 3.43 5.49
N LEU A 124 -5.94 3.80 5.24
CA LEU A 124 -5.55 5.17 4.96
C LEU A 124 -6.27 5.74 3.72
N ILE A 125 -6.39 4.94 2.65
CA ILE A 125 -7.12 5.34 1.45
C ILE A 125 -8.59 5.68 1.78
N ASP A 126 -9.21 4.95 2.71
CA ASP A 126 -10.60 5.19 3.13
C ASP A 126 -10.75 6.34 4.15
N ASN A 127 -9.64 6.91 4.60
CA ASN A 127 -9.60 7.97 5.62
C ASN A 127 -8.86 9.23 5.14
N LEU A 128 -8.80 9.48 3.83
CA LEU A 128 -8.12 10.67 3.30
C LEU A 128 -8.76 11.98 3.79
N ASP A 129 -10.04 11.97 4.12
CA ASP A 129 -10.75 13.09 4.72
C ASP A 129 -10.21 13.53 6.09
N LYS A 130 -9.36 12.70 6.74
CA LYS A 130 -8.65 13.03 7.99
C LYS A 130 -7.43 13.91 7.77
N TYR A 131 -6.99 14.05 6.55
CA TYR A 131 -5.81 14.82 6.17
C TYR A 131 -6.23 15.99 5.29
N GLU A 132 -5.93 17.20 5.71
CA GLU A 132 -6.09 18.37 4.85
C GLU A 132 -4.78 18.64 4.11
N ILE A 133 -4.87 18.77 2.80
CA ILE A 133 -3.75 19.11 1.94
C ILE A 133 -3.96 20.51 1.32
N TYR A 134 -2.92 21.32 1.29
CA TYR A 134 -2.88 22.62 0.63
C TYR A 134 -1.83 22.57 -0.50
N PRO A 135 -2.27 22.16 -1.73
CA PRO A 135 -1.37 22.04 -2.87
C PRO A 135 -0.72 23.39 -3.23
N GLY A 136 0.60 23.35 -3.55
CA GLY A 136 1.35 24.55 -3.88
C GLY A 136 1.78 25.40 -2.68
N VAL A 137 1.50 24.98 -1.45
CA VAL A 137 2.03 25.58 -0.22
C VAL A 137 3.29 24.78 0.18
N GLU A 138 4.46 25.32 -0.15
CA GLU A 138 5.73 24.59 -0.05
C GLU A 138 6.66 25.18 1.04
N SER A 139 6.29 26.32 1.63
CA SER A 139 7.07 27.02 2.64
C SER A 139 6.23 27.66 3.73
N ASN A 140 6.87 28.04 4.84
CA ASN A 140 6.19 28.81 5.88
C ASN A 140 5.63 30.13 5.32
N ALA A 141 6.32 30.77 4.40
CA ALA A 141 5.83 32.00 3.79
C ALA A 141 4.58 31.78 2.98
N ASP A 142 4.53 30.70 2.17
CA ASP A 142 3.35 30.34 1.39
C ASP A 142 2.17 29.98 2.31
N LEU A 143 2.46 29.25 3.40
CA LEU A 143 1.44 28.90 4.40
C LEU A 143 0.87 30.15 5.08
N GLY A 144 1.75 31.11 5.42
CA GLY A 144 1.32 32.39 5.98
C GLY A 144 0.45 33.18 5.03
N HIS A 145 0.81 33.24 3.76
CA HIS A 145 0.01 33.89 2.70
C HIS A 145 -1.35 33.18 2.55
N TYR A 146 -1.36 31.85 2.45
CA TYR A 146 -2.57 31.07 2.32
C TYR A 146 -3.56 31.33 3.45
N TYR A 147 -3.09 31.30 4.71
CA TYR A 147 -3.95 31.53 5.88
C TYR A 147 -4.47 32.97 5.98
N ILE A 148 -3.65 33.95 5.67
CA ILE A 148 -4.04 35.36 5.83
C ILE A 148 -4.84 35.85 4.62
N GLU A 149 -4.36 35.57 3.40
CA GLU A 149 -4.94 36.18 2.18
C GLU A 149 -6.06 35.30 1.61
N GLU A 150 -5.92 33.97 1.60
CA GLU A 150 -6.92 33.10 0.97
C GLU A 150 -7.99 32.64 1.96
N LEU A 151 -7.60 32.19 3.15
CA LEU A 151 -8.56 31.82 4.19
C LEU A 151 -9.12 33.01 4.97
N GLY A 152 -8.49 34.18 4.89
CA GLY A 152 -8.96 35.39 5.56
C GLY A 152 -8.90 35.30 7.08
N MET A 153 -7.96 34.53 7.64
CA MET A 153 -7.83 34.31 9.08
C MET A 153 -7.42 35.59 9.84
N MET A 154 -6.96 36.60 9.11
CA MET A 154 -6.60 37.90 9.64
C MET A 154 -7.02 39.00 8.67
N GLU A 155 -7.78 40.00 9.13
CA GLU A 155 -8.04 41.19 8.34
C GLU A 155 -6.80 42.11 8.35
N VAL A 156 -6.10 42.18 7.21
CA VAL A 156 -4.93 43.07 7.05
C VAL A 156 -5.34 44.25 6.17
N PRO A 157 -5.31 45.48 6.69
CA PRO A 157 -5.50 46.67 5.84
C PRO A 157 -4.41 46.77 4.77
N ASP A 158 -4.76 47.17 3.53
CA ASP A 158 -3.86 47.23 2.39
C ASP A 158 -2.52 47.96 2.67
N TYR A 159 -2.54 49.02 3.47
CA TYR A 159 -1.35 49.79 3.82
C TYR A 159 -0.41 49.07 4.81
N LEU A 160 -0.79 47.96 5.37
CA LEU A 160 0.01 47.13 6.28
C LEU A 160 0.45 45.80 5.64
N ALA A 161 -0.07 45.40 4.48
CA ALA A 161 0.24 44.12 3.84
C ALA A 161 1.76 43.92 3.63
N ASP A 162 2.47 44.97 3.19
CA ASP A 162 3.91 44.93 2.96
C ASP A 162 4.75 44.80 4.27
N TYR A 163 4.12 44.94 5.42
CA TYR A 163 4.79 44.84 6.73
C TYR A 163 4.48 43.54 7.48
N ILE A 164 3.69 42.63 6.89
CA ILE A 164 3.39 41.35 7.48
C ILE A 164 4.55 40.37 7.27
N ASP A 165 4.98 39.75 8.36
CA ASP A 165 5.93 38.63 8.32
C ASP A 165 5.20 37.32 8.11
N TYR A 166 4.86 37.01 6.86
CA TYR A 166 4.14 35.81 6.47
C TYR A 166 4.90 34.51 6.85
N GLU A 167 6.25 34.55 6.77
CA GLU A 167 7.07 33.39 7.15
C GLU A 167 6.97 33.10 8.65
N ALA A 168 7.03 34.11 9.51
CA ALA A 168 6.88 33.93 10.94
C ALA A 168 5.47 33.42 11.29
N TYR A 169 4.44 34.00 10.67
CA TYR A 169 3.07 33.57 10.89
C TYR A 169 2.84 32.14 10.45
N GLY A 170 3.23 31.75 9.23
CA GLY A 170 3.06 30.40 8.70
C GLY A 170 3.84 29.35 9.50
N ARG A 171 5.06 29.69 9.97
CA ARG A 171 5.81 28.82 10.86
C ARG A 171 5.03 28.54 12.17
N ASP A 172 4.45 29.57 12.75
CA ASP A 172 3.67 29.41 13.99
C ASP A 172 2.40 28.60 13.75
N VAL A 173 1.75 28.74 12.57
CA VAL A 173 0.63 27.89 12.14
C VAL A 173 1.09 26.43 12.01
N ALA A 174 2.16 26.16 11.28
CA ALA A 174 2.66 24.79 11.08
C ALA A 174 2.98 24.08 12.40
N ILE A 175 3.60 24.80 13.34
CA ILE A 175 3.90 24.26 14.67
C ILE A 175 2.62 23.96 15.45
N ASN A 176 1.64 24.85 15.43
CA ASN A 176 0.40 24.69 16.20
C ASN A 176 -0.48 23.56 15.66
N GLU A 177 -0.48 23.33 14.36
CA GLU A 177 -1.27 22.31 13.70
C GLU A 177 -0.53 20.98 13.55
N MET A 178 0.77 20.94 13.87
CA MET A 178 1.65 19.77 13.68
C MET A 178 1.68 19.31 12.22
N GLY A 179 1.44 20.22 11.26
CA GLY A 179 1.48 19.91 9.85
C GLY A 179 2.89 19.86 9.29
N GLN A 180 3.04 19.31 8.11
CA GLN A 180 4.33 19.12 7.44
C GLN A 180 4.26 19.57 5.98
N PHE A 181 5.40 20.06 5.46
CA PHE A 181 5.58 20.31 4.03
C PHE A 181 6.03 19.01 3.36
N THR A 182 5.32 18.63 2.32
CA THR A 182 5.58 17.42 1.51
C THR A 182 5.82 17.82 0.05
N ASP A 183 6.20 16.87 -0.79
CA ASP A 183 6.33 17.09 -2.24
C ASP A 183 5.00 17.43 -2.92
N TYR A 184 3.87 17.19 -2.22
CA TYR A 184 2.50 17.42 -2.70
C TYR A 184 1.87 18.70 -2.15
N GLY A 185 2.59 19.42 -1.27
CA GLY A 185 2.13 20.63 -0.59
C GLY A 185 2.18 20.49 0.94
N TYR A 186 1.61 21.45 1.65
CA TYR A 186 1.47 21.37 3.09
C TYR A 186 0.31 20.44 3.45
N VAL A 187 0.55 19.54 4.38
CA VAL A 187 -0.46 18.56 4.84
C VAL A 187 -0.51 18.53 6.37
N ARG A 188 -1.72 18.38 6.92
CA ARG A 188 -1.95 18.23 8.36
C ARG A 188 -3.00 17.16 8.64
N ASP A 189 -2.85 16.47 9.77
CA ASP A 189 -3.89 15.62 10.34
C ASP A 189 -4.93 16.51 11.03
N THR A 190 -6.22 16.32 10.71
CA THR A 190 -7.33 17.06 11.31
C THR A 190 -7.62 16.63 12.74
N GLN A 191 -6.98 15.58 13.24
CA GLN A 191 -7.22 14.94 14.55
C GLN A 191 -8.63 14.33 14.66
N GLU A 192 -9.34 14.14 13.56
CA GLU A 192 -10.58 13.41 13.54
C GLU A 192 -10.33 11.91 13.73
N TYR A 193 -11.37 11.16 14.13
CA TYR A 193 -11.24 9.73 14.41
C TYR A 193 -10.91 8.94 13.12
N PHE A 194 -9.81 8.18 13.13
CA PHE A 194 -9.46 7.25 12.07
C PHE A 194 -10.32 5.99 12.17
N THR A 195 -11.03 5.64 11.12
CA THR A 195 -11.93 4.49 11.09
C THR A 195 -11.24 3.29 10.46
N GLU A 196 -11.16 2.19 11.19
CA GLU A 196 -10.70 0.91 10.65
C GLU A 196 -11.86 0.24 9.89
N TYR A 197 -11.91 0.40 8.57
CA TYR A 197 -12.91 -0.22 7.69
C TYR A 197 -12.56 -1.66 7.33
N TYR A 198 -11.28 -1.93 7.20
CA TYR A 198 -10.72 -3.25 6.94
C TYR A 198 -9.90 -3.70 8.16
N ASP A 199 -10.23 -4.85 8.74
CA ASP A 199 -9.64 -5.36 9.98
C ASP A 199 -8.43 -6.28 9.76
N GLY A 200 -8.06 -6.55 8.49
CA GLY A 200 -6.97 -7.46 8.12
C GLY A 200 -7.41 -8.92 7.98
N ASP A 201 -8.72 -9.21 8.11
CA ASP A 201 -9.23 -10.56 7.83
C ASP A 201 -9.55 -10.70 6.35
N ARG A 202 -8.95 -11.70 5.70
CA ARG A 202 -9.17 -12.04 4.30
C ARG A 202 -10.66 -12.18 3.96
N GLU A 203 -11.45 -12.76 4.87
CA GLU A 203 -12.87 -13.00 4.64
C GLU A 203 -13.68 -11.70 4.54
N ASN A 204 -13.11 -10.57 4.98
CA ASN A 204 -13.71 -9.25 4.87
C ASN A 204 -13.26 -8.47 3.62
N ILE A 205 -12.36 -9.06 2.80
CA ILE A 205 -12.05 -8.55 1.46
C ILE A 205 -13.25 -8.88 0.55
N PRO A 206 -13.81 -7.90 -0.20
CA PRO A 206 -14.88 -8.17 -1.16
C PRO A 206 -14.49 -9.25 -2.18
N ASP A 207 -15.42 -10.13 -2.54
CA ASP A 207 -15.16 -11.30 -3.40
C ASP A 207 -14.49 -10.93 -4.74
N GLU A 208 -14.82 -9.76 -5.30
CA GLU A 208 -14.28 -9.24 -6.57
C GLU A 208 -12.76 -8.96 -6.52
N TYR A 209 -12.20 -8.73 -5.32
CA TYR A 209 -10.76 -8.47 -5.14
C TYR A 209 -10.00 -9.72 -4.72
N ARG A 210 -10.69 -10.84 -4.42
CA ARG A 210 -10.04 -12.09 -4.04
C ARG A 210 -9.55 -12.83 -5.27
N VAL A 211 -8.26 -13.10 -5.33
CA VAL A 211 -7.58 -13.74 -6.47
C VAL A 211 -7.06 -15.13 -6.16
N MET A 212 -7.10 -15.55 -4.87
CA MET A 212 -6.62 -16.87 -4.44
C MET A 212 -7.73 -17.93 -4.35
N ASP A 213 -8.96 -17.63 -4.79
CA ASP A 213 -10.10 -18.56 -4.76
C ASP A 213 -10.14 -19.53 -5.96
N PHE A 214 -8.98 -20.05 -6.38
CA PHE A 214 -8.87 -21.05 -7.43
C PHE A 214 -8.29 -22.37 -6.93
N LYS A 215 -8.64 -23.46 -7.64
CA LYS A 215 -8.06 -24.79 -7.38
C LYS A 215 -6.92 -25.03 -8.35
N VAL A 216 -5.71 -25.24 -7.82
CA VAL A 216 -4.60 -25.73 -8.63
C VAL A 216 -4.98 -27.10 -9.19
N SER A 217 -5.02 -27.22 -10.53
CA SER A 217 -5.49 -28.42 -11.23
C SER A 217 -4.61 -29.62 -10.89
N GLY A 218 -5.19 -30.61 -10.22
CA GLY A 218 -4.51 -31.89 -9.98
C GLY A 218 -5.00 -32.69 -8.79
N GLU A 219 -5.92 -32.21 -7.97
CA GLU A 219 -6.36 -32.94 -6.79
C GLU A 219 -7.84 -32.87 -6.43
N LYS A 220 -8.28 -34.04 -5.90
CA LYS A 220 -9.50 -34.19 -5.13
C LYS A 220 -9.41 -33.31 -3.88
N GLU A 221 -10.44 -32.50 -3.66
CA GLU A 221 -10.75 -31.76 -2.43
C GLU A 221 -9.53 -31.44 -1.53
N ARG A 222 -8.77 -30.40 -1.84
CA ARG A 222 -7.82 -29.81 -0.90
C ARG A 222 -8.49 -28.69 -0.12
N LYS A 223 -8.22 -28.71 1.19
CA LYS A 223 -8.51 -27.58 2.06
C LYS A 223 -7.81 -26.37 1.50
N THR A 224 -8.51 -25.27 1.35
CA THR A 224 -7.94 -23.93 1.16
C THR A 224 -6.77 -23.79 2.12
N MET A 225 -5.57 -23.56 1.60
CA MET A 225 -4.40 -23.35 2.45
C MET A 225 -4.56 -21.95 3.03
N ASN A 226 -4.99 -21.89 4.28
CA ASN A 226 -5.16 -20.67 5.02
C ASN A 226 -3.77 -20.10 5.32
N TYR A 227 -3.55 -18.80 5.04
CA TYR A 227 -2.37 -18.02 5.38
C TYR A 227 -1.86 -18.27 6.82
N GLU A 228 -2.77 -18.44 7.79
CA GLU A 228 -2.42 -18.76 9.18
C GLU A 228 -1.79 -20.15 9.33
N THR A 229 -2.19 -21.12 8.53
CA THR A 229 -1.58 -22.46 8.53
C THR A 229 -0.18 -22.44 7.97
N PHE A 230 0.07 -21.61 6.94
CA PHE A 230 1.39 -21.37 6.36
C PHE A 230 2.32 -20.66 7.38
N LYS A 231 1.85 -19.59 8.01
CA LYS A 231 2.60 -18.83 9.01
C LYS A 231 3.02 -19.69 10.22
N GLN A 232 2.16 -20.63 10.63
CA GLN A 232 2.45 -21.56 11.72
C GLN A 232 3.48 -22.62 11.33
N ALA A 233 3.37 -23.21 10.14
CA ALA A 233 4.32 -24.21 9.65
C ALA A 233 5.73 -23.63 9.47
N PHE A 234 5.84 -22.41 8.92
CA PHE A 234 7.12 -21.74 8.71
C PHE A 234 7.77 -21.28 10.01
N ALA A 235 6.97 -20.81 10.99
CA ALA A 235 7.49 -20.45 12.31
C ALA A 235 8.02 -21.68 13.09
N GLU A 236 7.48 -22.87 12.84
CA GLU A 236 7.97 -24.12 13.41
C GLU A 236 9.26 -24.59 12.74
N ASP A 237 9.36 -24.50 11.40
CA ASP A 237 10.56 -24.91 10.64
C ASP A 237 11.79 -24.01 10.94
N ILE A 238 11.59 -22.69 11.12
CA ILE A 238 12.66 -21.78 11.58
C ILE A 238 13.10 -22.13 13.01
N LYS A 239 12.18 -22.52 13.90
CA LYS A 239 12.56 -22.91 15.25
C LYS A 239 13.36 -24.21 15.28
N GLU A 240 13.06 -25.18 14.44
CA GLU A 240 13.82 -26.44 14.35
C GLU A 240 15.22 -26.26 13.75
N LYS A 241 15.43 -25.28 12.86
CA LYS A 241 16.74 -25.01 12.23
C LYS A 241 17.66 -24.11 13.07
N LEU A 242 17.15 -23.47 14.13
CA LEU A 242 17.93 -22.60 15.04
C LEU A 242 18.36 -23.27 16.35
N TYR A 243 18.08 -24.55 16.53
CA TYR A 243 18.53 -25.41 17.61
C TYR A 243 19.22 -26.66 17.05
#